data_1ce8f8c00f0f1e97dca27ad074055b4a
#
_entry.id   1ce8f8c00f0f1e97dca27ad074055b4a
#
_cell.length_a   1.000
_cell.length_b   1.000
_cell.length_c   1.000
_cell.angle_alpha   90.00
_cell.angle_beta   90.00
_cell.angle_gamma   90.00
#
_symmetry.space_group_name_H-M   'P 1'
#
loop_
_entity.id
_entity.type
_entity.pdbx_description
1 polymer ?
#
loop_
_entity_poly.entity_id
_entity_poly.type
_entity_poly.pdbx_seq_one_letter_code
_entity_poly.pdbx_strand_id
1 'polypeptide(L)'
;MADINRDEDTLEIASPPRFVMGERVLSRNVIRNDGTYNGKDIGEVLVHKGEVGFVRSIGTFLQQFYIYAIEFVASGHQVGMRGKELCTLDYLPPEVLAQLAERFGDPEAQLQALR
;
A
#
# COMPACT_ATOMS: atom_id res chain seq x y z
N MET A 1 8.48 -4.71 28.33
CA MET A 1 8.17 -5.33 28.12
C MET A 1 7.41 -5.46 26.98
N ALA A 2 6.54 -5.76 26.92
CA ALA A 2 5.70 -6.06 25.88
C ALA A 2 5.48 -4.95 24.92
N ASP A 3 6.11 -3.89 25.13
CA ASP A 3 5.78 -2.70 24.38
C ASP A 3 6.69 -2.42 23.20
N ILE A 4 7.52 -3.39 22.86
CA ILE A 4 8.46 -3.17 21.78
C ILE A 4 7.73 -2.83 20.47
N ASN A 5 6.66 -3.58 20.15
CA ASN A 5 5.92 -3.31 18.92
C ASN A 5 5.21 -1.97 18.98
N ARG A 6 4.68 -1.63 20.13
CA ARG A 6 4.00 -0.36 20.30
C ARG A 6 4.99 0.79 20.19
N ASP A 7 6.17 0.61 20.77
CA ASP A 7 7.21 1.62 20.68
C ASP A 7 7.63 1.86 19.23
N GLU A 8 7.71 0.79 18.44
CA GLU A 8 8.03 0.92 17.03
C GLU A 8 6.98 1.74 16.30
N ASP A 9 5.70 1.47 16.57
CA ASP A 9 4.64 2.23 15.95
C ASP A 9 4.68 3.69 16.37
N THR A 10 4.91 3.93 17.66
CA THR A 10 4.96 5.29 18.19
C THR A 10 6.09 6.08 17.57
N LEU A 11 7.21 5.42 17.26
CA LEU A 11 8.40 6.08 16.75
C LEU A 11 8.48 6.13 15.25
N GLU A 12 7.47 5.61 14.54
CA GLU A 12 7.54 5.56 13.09
C GLU A 12 7.77 6.94 12.48
N ILE A 13 7.05 7.94 12.96
CA ILE A 13 7.17 9.28 12.39
C ILE A 13 8.49 9.97 12.75
N ALA A 14 9.28 9.39 13.64
CA ALA A 14 10.61 9.91 13.92
C ALA A 14 11.59 9.60 12.80
N SER A 15 11.23 8.70 11.90
CA SER A 15 12.02 8.37 10.72
C SER A 15 11.31 8.87 9.49
N PRO A 16 12.02 9.04 8.37
CA PRO A 16 11.35 9.42 7.11
C PRO A 16 10.37 8.36 6.66
N PRO A 17 9.37 8.73 5.85
CA PRO A 17 8.46 7.75 5.28
C PRO A 17 9.20 6.67 4.48
N ARG A 18 8.62 5.47 4.47
CA ARG A 18 9.22 4.34 3.74
C ARG A 18 9.07 4.49 2.24
N PHE A 19 8.06 5.20 1.78
CA PHE A 19 7.78 5.38 0.36
C PHE A 19 7.72 6.87 0.07
N VAL A 20 7.94 7.22 -1.20
CA VAL A 20 7.87 8.62 -1.63
C VAL A 20 6.69 8.80 -2.58
N MET A 21 6.28 10.05 -2.75
CA MET A 21 5.17 10.35 -3.65
C MET A 21 5.53 9.93 -5.08
N GLY A 22 4.56 9.30 -5.74
CA GLY A 22 4.77 8.79 -7.08
C GLY A 22 5.36 7.40 -7.15
N GLU A 23 5.80 6.84 -6.04
CA GLU A 23 6.39 5.50 -6.02
C GLU A 23 5.34 4.45 -6.35
N ARG A 24 5.72 3.44 -7.14
CA ARG A 24 4.85 2.31 -7.42
C ARG A 24 4.95 1.32 -6.27
N VAL A 25 3.80 0.86 -5.83
CA VAL A 25 3.70 -0.08 -4.71
C VAL A 25 2.71 -1.18 -5.05
N LEU A 26 2.80 -2.26 -4.29
CA LEU A 26 1.93 -3.42 -4.45
C LEU A 26 1.27 -3.69 -3.10
N SER A 27 -0.02 -4.00 -3.12
CA SER A 27 -0.72 -4.33 -1.88
C SER A 27 -0.37 -5.75 -1.46
N ARG A 28 0.06 -5.89 -0.22
CA ARG A 28 0.39 -7.19 0.36
C ARG A 28 -0.83 -7.90 0.92
N ASN A 29 -1.93 -7.16 1.09
CA ASN A 29 -3.12 -7.66 1.77
C ASN A 29 -4.37 -7.36 0.97
N VAL A 30 -5.43 -8.10 1.25
CA VAL A 30 -6.77 -7.74 0.82
C VAL A 30 -7.24 -6.64 1.77
N ILE A 31 -7.76 -5.54 1.22
CA ILE A 31 -8.25 -4.42 2.03
C ILE A 31 -9.76 -4.34 1.83
N ARG A 32 -10.49 -4.36 2.94
CA ARG A 32 -11.94 -4.25 2.92
C ARG A 32 -12.37 -2.91 3.50
N ASN A 33 -13.52 -2.45 3.03
CA ASN A 33 -14.05 -1.18 3.50
C ASN A 33 -14.47 -1.32 4.97
N ASP A 34 -13.91 -0.46 5.82
CA ASP A 34 -14.25 -0.42 7.23
C ASP A 34 -15.30 0.65 7.53
N GLY A 35 -15.90 1.21 6.48
CA GLY A 35 -16.91 2.26 6.62
C GLY A 35 -16.40 3.63 6.25
N THR A 36 -15.11 3.80 6.06
CA THR A 36 -14.55 5.11 5.74
C THR A 36 -14.52 5.43 4.25
N TYR A 37 -14.71 4.43 3.40
CA TYR A 37 -14.72 4.64 1.95
C TYR A 37 -16.15 4.86 1.49
N ASN A 38 -16.40 6.04 0.92
CA ASN A 38 -17.74 6.42 0.47
C ASN A 38 -18.12 5.67 -0.80
N GLY A 39 -19.39 5.28 -0.89
CA GLY A 39 -19.91 4.66 -2.09
C GLY A 39 -19.78 3.15 -2.13
N LYS A 40 -19.24 2.56 -1.07
CA LYS A 40 -19.10 1.11 -0.96
C LYS A 40 -19.62 0.64 0.39
N ASP A 41 -20.08 -0.59 0.43
CA ASP A 41 -20.60 -1.17 1.67
C ASP A 41 -19.45 -1.57 2.60
N ILE A 42 -19.73 -1.56 3.90
CA ILE A 42 -18.77 -2.06 4.88
C ILE A 42 -18.50 -3.53 4.57
N GLY A 43 -17.23 -3.91 4.57
CA GLY A 43 -16.80 -5.28 4.27
C GLY A 43 -16.54 -5.55 2.82
N GLU A 44 -16.94 -4.63 1.94
CA GLU A 44 -16.69 -4.79 0.50
C GLU A 44 -15.19 -4.68 0.23
N VAL A 45 -14.67 -5.52 -0.66
CA VAL A 45 -13.25 -5.51 -0.99
C VAL A 45 -12.94 -4.26 -1.80
N LEU A 46 -11.97 -3.48 -1.32
CA LEU A 46 -11.47 -2.30 -2.01
C LEU A 46 -10.22 -2.59 -2.81
N VAL A 47 -9.35 -3.46 -2.28
CA VAL A 47 -8.07 -3.79 -2.90
C VAL A 47 -7.83 -5.27 -2.74
N HIS A 48 -7.42 -5.92 -3.81
CA HIS A 48 -7.01 -7.32 -3.77
C HIS A 48 -5.50 -7.42 -3.57
N LYS A 49 -5.07 -8.52 -2.96
CA LYS A 49 -3.64 -8.78 -2.79
C LYS A 49 -2.98 -8.78 -4.15
N GLY A 50 -1.87 -8.07 -4.27
CA GLY A 50 -1.12 -7.98 -5.52
C GLY A 50 -1.50 -6.83 -6.43
N GLU A 51 -2.52 -6.04 -6.08
CA GLU A 51 -2.85 -4.87 -6.89
C GLU A 51 -1.77 -3.81 -6.82
N VAL A 52 -1.50 -3.20 -7.96
CA VAL A 52 -0.48 -2.14 -8.09
C VAL A 52 -1.14 -0.78 -7.96
N GLY A 53 -0.46 0.12 -7.29
CA GLY A 53 -0.90 1.49 -7.16
C GLY A 53 0.27 2.45 -7.05
N PHE A 54 -0.06 3.73 -6.96
CA PHE A 54 0.92 4.81 -6.84
C PHE A 54 0.66 5.57 -5.55
N VAL A 55 1.73 5.96 -4.87
CA VAL A 55 1.63 6.82 -3.69
C VAL A 55 1.23 8.21 -4.14
N ARG A 56 0.06 8.68 -3.73
CA ARG A 56 -0.44 10.00 -4.10
C ARG A 56 -0.23 11.04 -3.01
N SER A 57 -0.29 10.63 -1.75
CA SER A 57 -0.01 11.54 -0.66
C SER A 57 0.44 10.75 0.55
N ILE A 58 1.09 11.45 1.46
CA ILE A 58 1.62 10.86 2.69
C ILE A 58 1.17 11.74 3.83
N GLY A 59 0.47 11.16 4.79
CA GLY A 59 0.04 11.87 5.98
C GLY A 59 0.42 11.10 7.21
N THR A 60 0.02 11.62 8.37
CA THR A 60 0.24 10.93 9.64
C THR A 60 -1.10 10.71 10.32
N PHE A 61 -1.15 9.68 11.14
CA PHE A 61 -2.33 9.40 11.93
C PHE A 61 -1.95 9.42 13.40
N LEU A 62 -2.64 10.26 14.16
CA LEU A 62 -2.41 10.45 15.60
C LEU A 62 -0.97 10.81 15.91
N GLN A 63 -0.24 11.37 14.94
CA GLN A 63 1.17 11.73 15.09
C GLN A 63 2.04 10.55 15.54
N GLN A 64 1.66 9.36 15.11
CA GLN A 64 2.38 8.13 15.47
C GLN A 64 2.90 7.39 14.27
N PHE A 65 2.12 7.29 13.20
CA PHE A 65 2.56 6.52 12.03
C PHE A 65 2.07 7.17 10.76
N TYR A 66 2.66 6.74 9.65
CA TYR A 66 2.33 7.28 8.33
C TYR A 66 1.15 6.54 7.72
N ILE A 67 0.31 7.30 7.01
CA ILE A 67 -0.74 6.77 6.16
C ILE A 67 -0.42 7.20 4.74
N TYR A 68 -0.34 6.24 3.84
CA TYR A 68 -0.07 6.48 2.43
C TYR A 68 -1.38 6.37 1.67
N ALA A 69 -1.76 7.44 0.97
CA ALA A 69 -2.92 7.37 0.10
C ALA A 69 -2.46 6.79 -1.23
N ILE A 70 -2.97 5.60 -1.55
CA ILE A 70 -2.57 4.85 -2.73
C ILE A 70 -3.70 4.85 -3.74
N GLU A 71 -3.39 5.25 -4.96
CA GLU A 71 -4.35 5.16 -6.06
C GLU A 71 -4.05 3.88 -6.82
N PHE A 72 -4.98 2.92 -6.76
CA PHE A 72 -4.80 1.62 -7.39
C PHE A 72 -5.23 1.68 -8.85
N VAL A 73 -4.37 1.13 -9.72
CA VAL A 73 -4.57 1.30 -11.16
C VAL A 73 -5.77 0.53 -11.69
N ALA A 74 -6.04 -0.66 -11.18
CA ALA A 74 -7.11 -1.49 -11.71
C ALA A 74 -8.49 -0.94 -11.39
N SER A 75 -8.68 -0.45 -10.16
CA SER A 75 -9.99 0.01 -9.71
C SER A 75 -10.15 1.52 -9.75
N GLY A 76 -9.05 2.24 -9.71
CA GLY A 76 -9.07 3.69 -9.53
C GLY A 76 -9.36 4.11 -8.11
N HIS A 77 -9.50 3.17 -7.17
CA HIS A 77 -9.74 3.50 -5.77
C HIS A 77 -8.53 4.17 -5.16
N GLN A 78 -8.77 5.18 -4.35
CA GLN A 78 -7.70 5.79 -3.55
C GLN A 78 -7.93 5.39 -2.10
N VAL A 79 -7.01 4.62 -1.53
CA VAL A 79 -7.18 4.01 -0.22
C VAL A 79 -5.99 4.36 0.65
N GLY A 80 -6.27 4.75 1.90
CA GLY A 80 -5.22 5.02 2.88
C GLY A 80 -4.69 3.71 3.45
N MET A 81 -3.38 3.52 3.41
CA MET A 81 -2.76 2.27 3.84
C MET A 81 -1.51 2.55 4.66
N ARG A 82 -1.19 1.61 5.53
CA ARG A 82 0.04 1.64 6.30
C ARG A 82 1.18 1.04 5.50
N GLY A 83 2.41 1.47 5.83
CA GLY A 83 3.58 0.97 5.12
C GLY A 83 3.72 -0.55 5.17
N LYS A 84 3.31 -1.16 6.29
CA LYS A 84 3.41 -2.63 6.43
C LYS A 84 2.48 -3.39 5.50
N GLU A 85 1.51 -2.71 4.91
CA GLU A 85 0.56 -3.33 3.98
C GLU A 85 1.02 -3.21 2.53
N LEU A 86 2.14 -2.54 2.31
CA LEU A 86 2.63 -2.22 0.98
C LEU A 86 4.03 -2.76 0.76
N CYS A 87 4.36 -2.98 -0.51
CA CYS A 87 5.70 -3.38 -0.93
C CYS A 87 6.11 -2.47 -2.09
N THR A 88 7.32 -1.94 -2.06
CA THR A 88 7.81 -1.13 -3.16
C THR A 88 7.99 -1.98 -4.42
N LEU A 89 7.74 -1.37 -5.58
CA LEU A 89 8.08 -1.99 -6.86
C LEU A 89 9.24 -1.30 -7.53
N ASP A 90 9.54 -0.05 -7.15
CA ASP A 90 10.56 0.74 -7.83
C ASP A 90 11.98 0.44 -7.36
N TYR A 91 12.11 -0.14 -6.18
CA TYR A 91 13.44 -0.28 -5.57
C TYR A 91 13.76 -1.71 -5.18
N LEU A 92 13.21 -2.68 -5.91
CA LEU A 92 13.48 -4.09 -5.64
C LEU A 92 14.50 -4.64 -6.64
N PRO A 93 15.33 -5.59 -6.19
CA PRO A 93 16.21 -6.32 -7.11
C PRO A 93 15.37 -7.10 -8.14
N PRO A 94 15.93 -7.33 -9.34
CA PRO A 94 15.18 -8.04 -10.39
C PRO A 94 14.69 -9.43 -9.96
N GLU A 95 15.47 -10.15 -9.16
CA GLU A 95 15.08 -11.48 -8.74
C GLU A 95 13.88 -11.44 -7.79
N VAL A 96 13.75 -10.39 -7.00
CA VAL A 96 12.61 -10.23 -6.11
C VAL A 96 11.38 -9.86 -6.92
N LEU A 97 11.54 -8.98 -7.92
CA LEU A 97 10.43 -8.65 -8.83
C LEU A 97 9.92 -9.89 -9.55
N ALA A 98 10.81 -10.79 -9.97
CA ALA A 98 10.41 -12.01 -10.64
C ALA A 98 9.60 -12.91 -9.69
N GLN A 99 10.00 -12.98 -8.43
CA GLN A 99 9.25 -13.76 -7.44
C GLN A 99 7.86 -13.17 -7.20
N LEU A 100 7.75 -11.86 -7.16
CA LEU A 100 6.44 -11.23 -7.01
C LEU A 100 5.56 -11.49 -8.23
N ALA A 101 6.13 -11.48 -9.43
CA ALA A 101 5.38 -11.76 -10.64
C ALA A 101 4.84 -13.19 -10.64
N GLU A 102 5.60 -14.13 -10.09
CA GLU A 102 5.12 -15.51 -9.99
C GLU A 102 3.95 -15.62 -9.02
N ARG A 103 3.98 -14.86 -7.93
CA ARG A 103 2.94 -14.96 -6.90
C ARG A 103 1.68 -14.18 -7.24
N PHE A 104 1.83 -12.99 -7.84
CA PHE A 104 0.73 -12.06 -8.01
C PHE A 104 0.48 -11.66 -9.45
N GLY A 105 1.24 -12.22 -10.40
CA GLY A 105 1.20 -11.78 -11.78
C GLY A 105 2.15 -10.61 -12.00
N ASP A 106 2.43 -10.32 -13.26
CA ASP A 106 3.37 -9.28 -13.63
C ASP A 106 2.78 -7.91 -13.31
N PRO A 107 3.42 -7.12 -12.44
CA PRO A 107 2.90 -5.78 -12.11
C PRO A 107 2.77 -4.88 -13.34
N GLU A 108 3.65 -5.03 -14.32
CA GLU A 108 3.59 -4.22 -15.54
C GLU A 108 2.32 -4.51 -16.33
N ALA A 109 1.81 -5.74 -16.28
CA ALA A 109 0.59 -6.09 -16.99
C ALA A 109 -0.60 -5.30 -16.46
N GLN A 110 -0.65 -5.02 -15.17
CA GLN A 110 -1.73 -4.21 -14.60
C GLN A 110 -1.68 -2.79 -15.13
N LEU A 111 -0.49 -2.23 -15.26
CA LEU A 111 -0.34 -0.87 -15.78
C LEU A 111 -0.71 -0.80 -17.26
N GLN A 112 -0.33 -1.82 -18.03
CA GLN A 112 -0.61 -1.84 -19.46
C GLN A 112 -2.09 -2.06 -19.76
N ALA A 113 -2.77 -2.80 -18.90
CA ALA A 113 -4.18 -3.12 -19.14
C ALA A 113 -5.09 -1.90 -19.12
N LEU A 114 -4.61 -0.77 -18.60
CA LEU A 114 -5.41 0.44 -18.51
C LEU A 114 -5.20 1.40 -19.68
N ARG A 115 -4.43 1.02 -20.66
CA ARG A 115 -4.16 1.88 -21.81
C ARG A 115 -5.10 1.64 -22.94
#